data_17ad54d59c748c7d8afd850c8c6a563a
#
_entry.id   17ad54d59c748c7d8afd850c8c6a563a
#
_cell.length_a   1.000
_cell.length_b   1.000
_cell.length_c   1.000
_cell.angle_alpha   90.00
_cell.angle_beta   90.00
_cell.angle_gamma   90.00
#
_symmetry.space_group_name_H-M   'P 1'
#
loop_
_entity.id
_entity.type
_entity.pdbx_description
1 polymer ?
#
loop_
_entity_poly.entity_id
_entity_poly.type
_entity_poly.pdbx_seq_one_letter_code
_entity_poly.pdbx_strand_id
1 'polypeptide(L)'
;MNLLLILTFVAAAVAAPFDDDDKIVGGYICEENSVPYQVSLNSGYHFCGGSLISEQWVVSAGHCYKSRIQVRLGEHNIEVLEGNEQFINAAKIIRHPKYNSRTLDNDILLIKLSSPAVINSRVSAISLPTAPPAAGTESLISGWGNTLSSGADYPDELQCLDAPVLSQAECEASYPGKITNNMFCVGFLEGGKDSCQGDSGGPVVSNGELQGIVSWGYGCAQKNRPGVYTKVYNYVDWIKDTIAANS
;
A
#
# COMPACT_ATOMS: atom_id res chain seq x y z
N MET A 1 27.48 -51.76 47.94
CA MET A 1 26.13 -51.57 47.35
C MET A 1 26.05 -50.09 46.97
N ASN A 2 26.46 -49.84 45.68
CA ASN A 2 26.54 -48.46 45.17
C ASN A 2 25.22 -48.05 44.53
N LEU A 3 24.61 -46.99 45.09
CA LEU A 3 23.38 -46.38 44.58
C LEU A 3 23.76 -45.35 43.54
N LEU A 4 23.51 -45.61 42.23
CA LEU A 4 23.72 -44.69 41.13
C LEU A 4 22.49 -43.78 41.08
N LEU A 5 22.67 -42.47 41.41
CA LEU A 5 21.67 -41.45 41.16
C LEU A 5 21.72 -41.05 39.68
N ILE A 6 20.66 -41.37 38.93
CA ILE A 6 20.45 -40.87 37.57
C ILE A 6 19.72 -39.54 37.68
N LEU A 7 20.42 -38.42 37.40
CA LEU A 7 19.83 -37.10 37.21
C LEU A 7 19.27 -37.01 35.79
N THR A 8 17.95 -37.06 35.63
CA THR A 8 17.27 -36.73 34.40
C THR A 8 17.13 -35.22 34.27
N PHE A 9 17.88 -34.63 33.32
CA PHE A 9 17.65 -33.26 32.90
C PHE A 9 16.38 -33.20 32.04
N VAL A 10 15.30 -32.60 32.58
CA VAL A 10 14.15 -32.19 31.79
C VAL A 10 14.50 -30.86 31.14
N ALA A 11 14.83 -30.87 29.86
CA ALA A 11 14.94 -29.65 29.06
C ALA A 11 13.53 -29.09 28.88
N ALA A 12 13.19 -28.04 29.61
CA ALA A 12 11.99 -27.24 29.32
C ALA A 12 12.28 -26.46 28.03
N ALA A 13 11.66 -26.89 26.94
CA ALA A 13 11.58 -26.08 25.73
C ALA A 13 10.69 -24.87 26.08
N VAL A 14 11.31 -23.71 26.29
CA VAL A 14 10.62 -22.43 26.32
C VAL A 14 10.20 -22.16 24.87
N ALA A 15 8.91 -22.40 24.57
CA ALA A 15 8.31 -21.88 23.38
C ALA A 15 8.38 -20.35 23.48
N ALA A 16 9.13 -19.70 22.58
CA ALA A 16 9.03 -18.27 22.41
C ALA A 16 7.57 -17.94 22.09
N PRO A 17 6.99 -16.88 22.68
CA PRO A 17 5.69 -16.41 22.25
C PRO A 17 5.80 -16.09 20.75
N PHE A 18 4.91 -16.67 19.95
CA PHE A 18 4.63 -16.15 18.62
C PHE A 18 4.00 -14.78 18.87
N ASP A 19 4.74 -13.70 18.55
CA ASP A 19 4.16 -12.38 18.41
C ASP A 19 3.27 -12.45 17.16
N ASP A 20 1.98 -12.57 17.41
CA ASP A 20 0.92 -12.56 16.39
C ASP A 20 0.57 -11.09 16.07
N ASP A 21 1.58 -10.30 15.65
CA ASP A 21 1.44 -8.92 15.19
C ASP A 21 1.31 -8.87 13.66
N ASP A 22 0.25 -9.51 13.15
CA ASP A 22 -0.09 -9.54 11.73
C ASP A 22 -0.90 -8.30 11.34
N LYS A 23 -0.24 -7.33 10.69
CA LYS A 23 -0.79 -6.02 10.30
C LYS A 23 -0.45 -5.70 8.84
N ILE A 24 -1.34 -5.08 8.00
CA ILE A 24 -1.52 -5.48 6.59
C ILE A 24 -1.55 -6.99 6.67
N VAL A 25 -2.50 -7.73 6.31
CA VAL A 25 -2.55 -9.15 6.68
C VAL A 25 -1.19 -9.82 6.45
N GLY A 26 -0.54 -10.28 7.53
CA GLY A 26 0.80 -10.90 7.48
C GLY A 26 1.98 -9.95 7.21
N GLY A 27 1.80 -8.65 7.45
CA GLY A 27 2.85 -7.65 7.34
C GLY A 27 3.61 -7.38 8.66
N TYR A 28 4.25 -6.24 8.75
CA TYR A 28 5.01 -5.78 9.93
C TYR A 28 4.92 -4.25 10.06
N ILE A 29 5.16 -3.71 11.26
CA ILE A 29 5.24 -2.26 11.46
C ILE A 29 6.42 -1.73 10.64
N CYS A 30 6.18 -0.75 9.75
CA CYS A 30 7.27 -0.10 9.03
C CYS A 30 8.23 0.57 10.01
N GLU A 31 9.51 0.58 9.72
CA GLU A 31 10.44 1.46 10.43
C GLU A 31 9.97 2.92 10.27
N GLU A 32 9.97 3.68 11.36
CA GLU A 32 9.48 5.06 11.36
C GLU A 32 10.15 5.90 10.26
N ASN A 33 9.36 6.55 9.44
CA ASN A 33 9.79 7.36 8.29
C ASN A 33 10.55 6.61 7.17
N SER A 34 10.53 5.27 7.15
CA SER A 34 11.15 4.48 6.07
C SER A 34 10.37 4.57 4.75
N VAL A 35 9.12 5.03 4.78
CA VAL A 35 8.23 5.18 3.62
C VAL A 35 7.80 6.66 3.48
N PRO A 36 8.75 7.59 3.20
CA PRO A 36 8.49 9.03 3.29
C PRO A 36 7.57 9.59 2.21
N TYR A 37 7.23 8.80 1.20
CA TYR A 37 6.27 9.12 0.14
C TYR A 37 4.85 8.68 0.47
N GLN A 38 4.65 7.88 1.52
CA GLN A 38 3.33 7.46 1.96
C GLN A 38 2.51 8.66 2.44
N VAL A 39 1.27 8.76 1.98
CA VAL A 39 0.32 9.74 2.50
C VAL A 39 -0.97 9.06 2.96
N SER A 40 -1.61 9.67 3.95
CA SER A 40 -2.98 9.33 4.38
C SER A 40 -3.95 10.33 3.76
N LEU A 41 -4.99 9.84 3.10
CA LEU A 41 -6.12 10.66 2.64
C LEU A 41 -7.20 10.67 3.73
N ASN A 42 -7.50 11.89 4.21
CA ASN A 42 -8.38 12.11 5.35
C ASN A 42 -9.61 12.96 4.98
N SER A 43 -10.77 12.52 5.45
CA SER A 43 -12.03 13.27 5.34
C SER A 43 -12.78 13.31 6.68
N GLY A 44 -12.04 13.55 7.77
CA GLY A 44 -12.46 13.40 9.16
C GLY A 44 -12.00 12.06 9.76
N TYR A 45 -11.56 11.14 8.94
CA TYR A 45 -10.94 9.85 9.25
C TYR A 45 -10.04 9.44 8.08
N HIS A 46 -9.09 8.55 8.33
CA HIS A 46 -8.31 7.90 7.26
C HIS A 46 -9.24 7.02 6.41
N PHE A 47 -9.20 7.16 5.08
CA PHE A 47 -10.05 6.36 4.20
C PHE A 47 -9.32 5.74 3.01
N CYS A 48 -8.14 6.23 2.66
CA CYS A 48 -7.28 5.75 1.59
C CYS A 48 -5.85 6.18 1.82
N GLY A 49 -4.91 5.44 1.25
CA GLY A 49 -3.53 5.84 1.09
C GLY A 49 -3.30 6.63 -0.21
N GLY A 50 -2.07 7.03 -0.41
CA GLY A 50 -1.57 7.65 -1.63
C GLY A 50 -0.06 7.75 -1.60
N SER A 51 0.51 8.24 -2.70
CA SER A 51 1.96 8.43 -2.85
C SER A 51 2.29 9.84 -3.30
N LEU A 52 3.19 10.52 -2.59
CA LEU A 52 3.74 11.81 -3.01
C LEU A 52 4.69 11.57 -4.20
N ILE A 53 4.42 12.19 -5.34
CA ILE A 53 5.23 12.07 -6.57
C ILE A 53 5.96 13.36 -6.95
N SER A 54 5.64 14.46 -6.30
CA SER A 54 6.37 15.74 -6.32
C SER A 54 5.97 16.57 -5.11
N GLU A 55 6.61 17.71 -4.88
CA GLU A 55 6.26 18.61 -3.76
C GLU A 55 4.78 18.97 -3.70
N GLN A 56 4.07 18.94 -4.81
CA GLN A 56 2.68 19.42 -4.89
C GLN A 56 1.69 18.39 -5.44
N TRP A 57 2.12 17.17 -5.77
CA TRP A 57 1.25 16.19 -6.37
C TRP A 57 1.29 14.83 -5.69
N VAL A 58 0.13 14.30 -5.46
CA VAL A 58 -0.10 12.95 -4.92
C VAL A 58 -0.86 12.11 -5.93
N VAL A 59 -0.49 10.85 -6.08
CA VAL A 59 -1.25 9.84 -6.82
C VAL A 59 -1.93 8.87 -5.86
N SER A 60 -3.16 8.47 -6.19
CA SER A 60 -3.95 7.49 -5.44
C SER A 60 -4.91 6.75 -6.37
N ALA A 61 -5.80 5.93 -5.85
CA ALA A 61 -6.79 5.19 -6.65
C ALA A 61 -8.02 6.05 -7.02
N GLY A 62 -8.56 5.83 -8.20
CA GLY A 62 -9.75 6.54 -8.69
C GLY A 62 -11.01 6.31 -7.84
N HIS A 63 -11.12 5.13 -7.22
CA HIS A 63 -12.21 4.81 -6.31
C HIS A 63 -12.12 5.54 -4.96
N CYS A 64 -10.95 6.10 -4.61
CA CYS A 64 -10.75 6.95 -3.43
C CYS A 64 -11.26 8.39 -3.61
N TYR A 65 -11.87 8.70 -4.76
CA TYR A 65 -12.35 10.05 -5.02
C TYR A 65 -13.39 10.51 -3.98
N LYS A 66 -13.12 11.68 -3.39
CA LYS A 66 -14.07 12.49 -2.60
C LYS A 66 -13.96 13.95 -3.03
N SER A 67 -15.01 14.74 -2.84
CA SER A 67 -15.02 16.16 -3.18
C SER A 67 -14.13 17.03 -2.28
N ARG A 68 -13.80 16.53 -1.09
CA ARG A 68 -12.90 17.20 -0.12
C ARG A 68 -11.97 16.16 0.46
N ILE A 69 -10.68 16.42 0.37
CA ILE A 69 -9.61 15.56 0.90
C ILE A 69 -8.58 16.45 1.58
N GLN A 70 -8.20 16.10 2.80
CA GLN A 70 -6.98 16.56 3.44
C GLN A 70 -5.92 15.49 3.24
N VAL A 71 -4.77 15.87 2.71
CA VAL A 71 -3.61 14.98 2.57
C VAL A 71 -2.74 15.15 3.81
N ARG A 72 -2.42 14.04 4.46
CA ARG A 72 -1.56 13.98 5.64
C ARG A 72 -0.27 13.28 5.27
N LEU A 73 0.84 14.00 5.41
CA LEU A 73 2.19 13.59 5.06
C LEU A 73 3.04 13.48 6.33
N GLY A 74 4.07 12.62 6.32
CA GLY A 74 4.95 12.44 7.47
C GLY A 74 4.33 11.70 8.64
N GLU A 75 3.23 10.98 8.39
CA GLU A 75 2.52 10.15 9.38
C GLU A 75 3.24 8.82 9.58
N HIS A 76 3.35 8.39 10.83
CA HIS A 76 3.62 7.01 11.18
C HIS A 76 2.46 6.47 12.00
N ASN A 77 2.13 7.09 13.14
CA ASN A 77 0.94 6.79 13.91
C ASN A 77 -0.16 7.82 13.59
N ILE A 78 -1.24 7.40 12.91
CA ILE A 78 -2.33 8.30 12.44
C ILE A 78 -3.27 8.76 13.55
N GLU A 79 -3.20 8.19 14.77
CA GLU A 79 -4.03 8.58 15.91
C GLU A 79 -3.31 9.58 16.85
N VAL A 80 -2.00 9.76 16.70
CA VAL A 80 -1.17 10.60 17.56
C VAL A 80 -0.45 11.67 16.75
N LEU A 81 -0.42 12.92 17.24
CA LEU A 81 0.43 13.96 16.66
C LEU A 81 1.87 13.75 17.14
N GLU A 82 2.74 13.30 16.25
CA GLU A 82 4.15 13.01 16.52
C GLU A 82 5.04 14.26 16.30
N GLY A 83 4.46 15.34 15.70
CA GLY A 83 5.12 16.63 15.52
C GLY A 83 5.86 16.78 14.18
N ASN A 84 5.68 15.83 13.25
CA ASN A 84 6.39 15.80 11.97
C ASN A 84 5.46 15.83 10.77
N GLU A 85 4.17 15.84 11.02
CA GLU A 85 3.12 15.75 10.04
C GLU A 85 2.95 17.10 9.31
N GLN A 86 2.54 16.99 8.07
CA GLN A 86 2.08 18.10 7.26
C GLN A 86 0.66 17.80 6.78
N PHE A 87 -0.29 18.65 7.15
CA PHE A 87 -1.70 18.53 6.76
C PHE A 87 -2.02 19.57 5.71
N ILE A 88 -2.21 19.15 4.46
CA ILE A 88 -2.41 20.04 3.33
C ILE A 88 -3.70 19.66 2.62
N ASN A 89 -4.60 20.62 2.42
CA ASN A 89 -5.84 20.37 1.70
C ASN A 89 -5.59 20.17 0.20
N ALA A 90 -6.41 19.34 -0.45
CA ALA A 90 -6.44 19.22 -1.89
C ALA A 90 -6.97 20.54 -2.52
N ALA A 91 -6.22 21.08 -3.48
CA ALA A 91 -6.68 22.18 -4.34
C ALA A 91 -7.45 21.65 -5.56
N LYS A 92 -7.01 20.54 -6.14
CA LYS A 92 -7.67 19.85 -7.24
C LYS A 92 -7.61 18.34 -7.02
N ILE A 93 -8.65 17.63 -7.41
CA ILE A 93 -8.73 16.18 -7.37
C ILE A 93 -9.16 15.72 -8.76
N ILE A 94 -8.27 15.07 -9.49
CA ILE A 94 -8.44 14.73 -10.91
C ILE A 94 -8.43 13.23 -11.07
N ARG A 95 -9.63 12.65 -11.19
CA ARG A 95 -9.78 11.22 -11.49
C ARG A 95 -9.56 10.98 -12.97
N HIS A 96 -8.94 9.85 -13.32
CA HIS A 96 -8.72 9.48 -14.71
C HIS A 96 -10.04 9.50 -15.51
N PRO A 97 -10.09 10.14 -16.70
CA PRO A 97 -11.34 10.33 -17.44
C PRO A 97 -11.98 9.02 -17.93
N LYS A 98 -11.19 7.95 -18.04
CA LYS A 98 -11.66 6.62 -18.43
C LYS A 98 -11.87 5.68 -17.24
N TYR A 99 -11.85 6.19 -16.00
CA TYR A 99 -12.13 5.35 -14.83
C TYR A 99 -13.48 4.68 -14.94
N ASN A 100 -13.50 3.37 -14.74
CA ASN A 100 -14.71 2.56 -14.76
C ASN A 100 -14.97 1.96 -13.38
N SER A 101 -15.96 2.46 -12.66
CA SER A 101 -16.29 2.03 -11.30
C SER A 101 -16.83 0.59 -11.18
N ARG A 102 -17.24 -0.02 -12.29
CA ARG A 102 -17.74 -1.41 -12.29
C ARG A 102 -16.61 -2.43 -12.42
N THR A 103 -15.62 -2.11 -13.25
CA THR A 103 -14.48 -3.00 -13.54
C THR A 103 -13.21 -2.59 -12.80
N LEU A 104 -13.17 -1.39 -12.22
CA LEU A 104 -12.02 -0.71 -11.66
C LEU A 104 -10.86 -0.55 -12.66
N ASP A 105 -11.19 -0.56 -13.97
CA ASP A 105 -10.20 -0.19 -14.99
C ASP A 105 -9.89 1.30 -14.93
N ASN A 106 -8.65 1.67 -15.17
CA ASN A 106 -8.12 3.03 -15.01
C ASN A 106 -8.34 3.59 -13.59
N ASP A 107 -8.10 2.77 -12.57
CA ASP A 107 -8.29 3.11 -11.16
C ASP A 107 -7.13 3.95 -10.63
N ILE A 108 -7.09 5.21 -11.06
CA ILE A 108 -6.06 6.19 -10.70
C ILE A 108 -6.66 7.59 -10.60
N LEU A 109 -6.15 8.37 -9.65
CA LEU A 109 -6.43 9.80 -9.53
C LEU A 109 -5.18 10.58 -9.12
N LEU A 110 -5.18 11.87 -9.44
CA LEU A 110 -4.17 12.83 -9.02
C LEU A 110 -4.77 13.87 -8.09
N ILE A 111 -4.04 14.24 -7.06
CA ILE A 111 -4.40 15.30 -6.13
C ILE A 111 -3.32 16.38 -6.20
N LYS A 112 -3.70 17.62 -6.57
CA LYS A 112 -2.85 18.78 -6.41
C LYS A 112 -3.04 19.34 -5.02
N LEU A 113 -1.95 19.48 -4.27
CA LEU A 113 -1.93 20.09 -2.95
C LEU A 113 -2.17 21.61 -3.05
N SER A 114 -2.84 22.22 -2.08
CA SER A 114 -3.10 23.66 -2.04
C SER A 114 -1.83 24.51 -1.81
N SER A 115 -0.81 23.91 -1.23
CA SER A 115 0.55 24.43 -1.09
C SER A 115 1.55 23.30 -1.26
N PRO A 116 2.78 23.56 -1.71
CA PRO A 116 3.81 22.54 -1.75
C PRO A 116 4.10 21.95 -0.37
N ALA A 117 4.33 20.66 -0.31
CA ALA A 117 4.86 19.98 0.87
C ALA A 117 6.33 20.40 1.09
N VAL A 118 6.74 20.48 2.34
CA VAL A 118 8.13 20.70 2.72
C VAL A 118 8.86 19.36 2.67
N ILE A 119 9.80 19.22 1.75
CA ILE A 119 10.61 18.00 1.60
C ILE A 119 11.66 17.92 2.71
N ASN A 120 11.70 16.79 3.39
CA ASN A 120 12.64 16.51 4.49
C ASN A 120 12.87 14.97 4.60
N SER A 121 13.52 14.50 5.67
CA SER A 121 13.77 13.07 5.88
C SER A 121 12.50 12.21 6.05
N ARG A 122 11.36 12.81 6.34
CA ARG A 122 10.08 12.14 6.63
C ARG A 122 9.05 12.32 5.51
N VAL A 123 9.26 13.29 4.64
CA VAL A 123 8.38 13.61 3.52
C VAL A 123 9.22 13.80 2.27
N SER A 124 9.15 12.86 1.35
CA SER A 124 9.84 12.94 0.06
C SER A 124 9.05 12.24 -1.04
N ALA A 125 9.27 12.67 -2.29
CA ALA A 125 8.58 12.09 -3.43
C ALA A 125 9.21 10.75 -3.84
N ILE A 126 8.36 9.83 -4.35
CA ILE A 126 8.78 8.60 -5.02
C ILE A 126 8.81 8.83 -6.54
N SER A 127 9.78 8.21 -7.21
CA SER A 127 9.90 8.27 -8.67
C SER A 127 8.78 7.51 -9.37
N LEU A 128 8.33 8.02 -10.52
CA LEU A 128 7.47 7.28 -11.43
C LEU A 128 8.28 6.16 -12.14
N PRO A 129 7.63 5.05 -12.53
CA PRO A 129 8.33 3.93 -13.13
C PRO A 129 8.86 4.25 -14.53
N THR A 130 10.03 3.71 -14.84
CA THR A 130 10.69 3.78 -16.14
C THR A 130 10.43 2.55 -17.01
N ALA A 131 9.97 1.45 -16.38
CA ALA A 131 9.60 0.20 -17.04
C ALA A 131 8.39 -0.44 -16.32
N PRO A 132 7.64 -1.33 -16.98
CA PRO A 132 6.54 -2.05 -16.34
C PRO A 132 7.07 -3.01 -15.26
N PRO A 133 6.25 -3.36 -14.25
CA PRO A 133 6.65 -4.29 -13.20
C PRO A 133 6.97 -5.67 -13.78
N ALA A 134 8.10 -6.23 -13.39
CA ALA A 134 8.54 -7.55 -13.83
C ALA A 134 8.10 -8.62 -12.81
N ALA A 135 7.60 -9.76 -13.31
CA ALA A 135 7.24 -10.90 -12.46
C ALA A 135 8.43 -11.38 -11.62
N GLY A 136 8.19 -11.74 -10.38
CA GLY A 136 9.19 -12.17 -9.40
C GLY A 136 9.94 -11.02 -8.72
N THR A 137 9.68 -9.76 -9.10
CA THR A 137 10.30 -8.61 -8.41
C THR A 137 9.66 -8.42 -7.04
N GLU A 138 10.47 -8.35 -6.00
CA GLU A 138 10.02 -8.00 -4.65
C GLU A 138 9.60 -6.53 -4.61
N SER A 139 8.45 -6.28 -4.01
CA SER A 139 7.84 -4.96 -3.91
C SER A 139 7.39 -4.71 -2.48
N LEU A 140 7.61 -3.48 -2.01
CA LEU A 140 7.10 -3.00 -0.72
C LEU A 140 5.70 -2.41 -0.91
N ILE A 141 4.74 -2.92 -0.15
CA ILE A 141 3.38 -2.40 -0.01
C ILE A 141 3.26 -1.77 1.37
N SER A 142 2.59 -0.63 1.50
CA SER A 142 2.44 0.03 2.80
C SER A 142 1.07 0.70 2.94
N GLY A 143 0.58 0.77 4.21
CA GLY A 143 -0.69 1.40 4.52
C GLY A 143 -1.17 1.17 5.96
N TRP A 144 -2.32 1.75 6.29
CA TRP A 144 -3.03 1.63 7.57
C TRP A 144 -4.33 0.81 7.43
N GLY A 145 -4.37 -0.08 6.46
CA GLY A 145 -5.54 -0.92 6.20
C GLY A 145 -5.74 -2.02 7.21
N ASN A 146 -6.89 -2.69 7.12
CA ASN A 146 -7.27 -3.79 7.98
C ASN A 146 -6.19 -4.89 8.00
N THR A 147 -5.90 -5.39 9.18
CA THR A 147 -4.83 -6.35 9.45
C THR A 147 -5.33 -7.78 9.53
N LEU A 148 -6.64 -7.97 9.51
CA LEU A 148 -7.27 -9.28 9.62
C LEU A 148 -7.85 -9.74 8.28
N SER A 149 -7.62 -11.00 7.92
CA SER A 149 -8.28 -11.65 6.77
C SER A 149 -9.78 -11.93 7.04
N SER A 150 -10.19 -11.91 8.31
CA SER A 150 -11.58 -12.06 8.76
C SER A 150 -11.82 -11.18 9.98
N GLY A 151 -12.78 -10.28 9.88
CA GLY A 151 -13.04 -9.25 10.89
C GLY A 151 -12.39 -7.91 10.51
N ALA A 152 -12.23 -7.02 11.47
CA ALA A 152 -11.63 -5.70 11.27
C ALA A 152 -10.78 -5.32 12.48
N ASP A 153 -9.52 -5.03 12.20
CA ASP A 153 -8.56 -4.41 13.12
C ASP A 153 -7.73 -3.42 12.31
N TYR A 154 -7.88 -2.12 12.60
CA TYR A 154 -7.19 -1.06 11.88
C TYR A 154 -6.04 -0.56 12.74
N PRO A 155 -4.81 -0.66 12.24
CA PRO A 155 -3.63 -0.27 12.99
C PRO A 155 -3.50 1.26 13.05
N ASP A 156 -2.96 1.76 14.15
CA ASP A 156 -2.61 3.17 14.27
C ASP A 156 -1.28 3.46 13.54
N GLU A 157 -0.34 2.52 13.59
CA GLU A 157 1.01 2.64 13.00
C GLU A 157 1.05 2.07 11.58
N LEU A 158 1.85 2.73 10.72
CA LEU A 158 2.03 2.34 9.31
C LEU A 158 2.58 0.91 9.19
N GLN A 159 1.94 0.12 8.35
CA GLN A 159 2.29 -1.27 8.09
C GLN A 159 2.98 -1.45 6.75
N CYS A 160 3.88 -2.42 6.68
CA CYS A 160 4.70 -2.79 5.54
C CYS A 160 4.52 -4.28 5.21
N LEU A 161 4.60 -4.60 3.92
CA LEU A 161 4.63 -5.97 3.41
C LEU A 161 5.55 -6.05 2.20
N ASP A 162 6.53 -6.94 2.27
CA ASP A 162 7.31 -7.35 1.10
C ASP A 162 6.60 -8.49 0.40
N ALA A 163 6.31 -8.32 -0.90
CA ALA A 163 5.59 -9.30 -1.68
C ALA A 163 6.04 -9.29 -3.16
N PRO A 164 6.07 -10.46 -3.82
CA PRO A 164 6.50 -10.57 -5.20
C PRO A 164 5.41 -10.13 -6.18
N VAL A 165 5.83 -9.52 -7.29
CA VAL A 165 4.99 -9.34 -8.47
C VAL A 165 4.71 -10.70 -9.09
N LEU A 166 3.43 -11.03 -9.30
CA LEU A 166 3.02 -12.27 -9.95
C LEU A 166 3.10 -12.14 -11.49
N SER A 167 3.27 -13.26 -12.16
CA SER A 167 3.16 -13.27 -13.63
C SER A 167 1.74 -12.91 -14.07
N GLN A 168 1.61 -12.36 -15.28
CA GLN A 168 0.30 -12.02 -15.85
C GLN A 168 -0.61 -13.27 -15.91
N ALA A 169 -0.05 -14.43 -16.22
CA ALA A 169 -0.78 -15.70 -16.29
C ALA A 169 -1.35 -16.12 -14.93
N GLU A 170 -0.59 -16.00 -13.84
CA GLU A 170 -1.05 -16.29 -12.48
C GLU A 170 -2.15 -15.30 -12.03
N CYS A 171 -1.96 -14.03 -12.35
CA CYS A 171 -2.94 -12.98 -12.07
C CYS A 171 -4.27 -13.26 -12.80
N GLU A 172 -4.24 -13.55 -14.09
CA GLU A 172 -5.42 -13.88 -14.89
C GLU A 172 -6.07 -15.20 -14.47
N ALA A 173 -5.30 -16.19 -14.07
CA ALA A 173 -5.82 -17.45 -13.54
C ALA A 173 -6.56 -17.26 -12.21
N SER A 174 -6.10 -16.32 -11.37
CA SER A 174 -6.76 -15.97 -10.11
C SER A 174 -8.09 -15.25 -10.31
N TYR A 175 -8.21 -14.47 -11.41
CA TYR A 175 -9.38 -13.62 -11.71
C TYR A 175 -9.79 -13.70 -13.19
N PRO A 176 -10.28 -14.85 -13.69
CA PRO A 176 -10.58 -15.05 -15.10
C PRO A 176 -11.48 -13.95 -15.70
N GLY A 177 -11.01 -13.31 -16.77
CA GLY A 177 -11.76 -12.28 -17.50
C GLY A 177 -11.91 -10.92 -16.78
N LYS A 178 -11.20 -10.70 -15.65
CA LYS A 178 -11.31 -9.45 -14.86
C LYS A 178 -10.05 -8.60 -14.88
N ILE A 179 -8.90 -9.15 -15.23
CA ILE A 179 -7.63 -8.44 -15.26
C ILE A 179 -7.48 -7.76 -16.63
N THR A 180 -7.39 -6.43 -16.60
CA THR A 180 -7.12 -5.62 -17.80
C THR A 180 -5.62 -5.39 -17.98
N ASN A 181 -5.21 -4.82 -19.12
CA ASN A 181 -3.82 -4.43 -19.36
C ASN A 181 -3.29 -3.38 -18.37
N ASN A 182 -4.20 -2.69 -17.67
CA ASN A 182 -3.89 -1.66 -16.67
C ASN A 182 -3.75 -2.20 -15.25
N MET A 183 -3.81 -3.52 -15.08
CA MET A 183 -3.78 -4.20 -13.78
C MET A 183 -2.65 -5.21 -13.75
N PHE A 184 -2.13 -5.47 -12.56
CA PHE A 184 -1.21 -6.58 -12.27
C PHE A 184 -1.44 -7.06 -10.83
N CYS A 185 -0.95 -8.23 -10.51
CA CYS A 185 -1.08 -8.82 -9.18
C CYS A 185 0.25 -8.82 -8.44
N VAL A 186 0.18 -8.59 -7.12
CA VAL A 186 1.29 -8.75 -6.19
C VAL A 186 0.79 -9.56 -5.01
N GLY A 187 1.62 -10.44 -4.46
CA GLY A 187 1.26 -11.22 -3.29
C GLY A 187 1.56 -12.70 -3.42
N PHE A 188 0.83 -13.50 -2.67
CA PHE A 188 1.08 -14.93 -2.48
C PHE A 188 -0.16 -15.75 -2.82
N LEU A 189 -0.01 -16.75 -3.71
CA LEU A 189 -1.13 -17.61 -4.12
C LEU A 189 -1.58 -18.57 -3.01
N GLU A 190 -0.70 -18.86 -2.07
CA GLU A 190 -1.03 -19.63 -0.86
C GLU A 190 -1.93 -18.85 0.11
N GLY A 191 -1.99 -17.51 -0.01
CA GLY A 191 -2.67 -16.64 0.92
C GLY A 191 -1.83 -16.30 2.17
N GLY A 192 -2.46 -15.75 3.19
CA GLY A 192 -1.83 -15.40 4.47
C GLY A 192 -1.24 -14.00 4.52
N LYS A 193 -0.88 -13.39 3.37
CA LYS A 193 -0.31 -12.04 3.29
C LYS A 193 -0.93 -11.26 2.14
N ASP A 194 -1.40 -10.03 2.40
CA ASP A 194 -2.03 -9.17 1.38
C ASP A 194 -2.25 -7.74 1.89
N SER A 195 -2.48 -6.79 0.97
CA SER A 195 -3.12 -5.52 1.27
C SER A 195 -4.64 -5.70 1.52
N CYS A 196 -5.25 -4.81 2.28
CA CYS A 196 -6.64 -4.95 2.68
C CYS A 196 -7.41 -3.61 2.66
N GLN A 197 -8.65 -3.59 3.15
CA GLN A 197 -9.47 -2.38 3.23
C GLN A 197 -8.78 -1.31 4.06
N GLY A 198 -8.66 -0.10 3.50
CA GLY A 198 -7.91 1.02 4.10
C GLY A 198 -6.54 1.25 3.46
N ASP A 199 -5.93 0.23 2.83
CA ASP A 199 -4.70 0.37 2.04
C ASP A 199 -4.96 0.95 0.65
N SER A 200 -6.22 0.96 0.19
CA SER A 200 -6.66 1.48 -1.11
C SER A 200 -5.97 2.78 -1.49
N GLY A 201 -5.42 2.86 -2.70
CA GLY A 201 -4.71 4.04 -3.18
C GLY A 201 -3.24 4.12 -2.73
N GLY A 202 -2.83 3.29 -1.78
CA GLY A 202 -1.46 3.21 -1.29
C GLY A 202 -0.46 2.67 -2.31
N PRO A 203 0.85 2.79 -2.03
CA PRO A 203 1.93 2.45 -2.94
C PRO A 203 2.26 0.96 -3.00
N VAL A 204 2.72 0.53 -4.17
CA VAL A 204 3.56 -0.64 -4.39
C VAL A 204 4.86 -0.15 -5.01
N VAL A 205 5.97 -0.32 -4.32
CA VAL A 205 7.26 0.22 -4.71
C VAL A 205 8.29 -0.89 -4.88
N SER A 206 9.03 -0.86 -5.97
CA SER A 206 10.21 -1.69 -6.18
C SER A 206 11.31 -0.88 -6.84
N ASN A 207 12.55 -1.12 -6.44
CA ASN A 207 13.74 -0.44 -6.97
C ASN A 207 13.65 1.11 -6.93
N GLY A 208 12.97 1.67 -5.92
CA GLY A 208 12.80 3.12 -5.77
C GLY A 208 11.78 3.75 -6.73
N GLU A 209 10.97 2.96 -7.41
CA GLU A 209 9.94 3.40 -8.35
C GLU A 209 8.54 2.95 -7.91
N LEU A 210 7.54 3.81 -8.07
CA LEU A 210 6.13 3.53 -7.82
C LEU A 210 5.56 2.67 -8.94
N GLN A 211 5.50 1.36 -8.77
CA GLN A 211 5.01 0.42 -9.77
C GLN A 211 3.49 0.24 -9.74
N GLY A 212 2.89 0.30 -8.56
CA GLY A 212 1.47 0.01 -8.39
C GLY A 212 0.75 0.91 -7.40
N ILE A 213 -0.57 0.90 -7.52
CA ILE A 213 -1.52 1.53 -6.60
C ILE A 213 -2.49 0.46 -6.13
N VAL A 214 -2.67 0.31 -4.81
CA VAL A 214 -3.64 -0.64 -4.24
C VAL A 214 -5.03 -0.34 -4.80
N SER A 215 -5.63 -1.31 -5.47
CA SER A 215 -6.90 -1.13 -6.20
C SER A 215 -8.02 -2.03 -5.68
N TRP A 216 -7.90 -3.36 -5.83
CA TRP A 216 -8.95 -4.28 -5.41
C TRP A 216 -8.44 -5.71 -5.16
N GLY A 217 -9.30 -6.53 -4.55
CA GLY A 217 -9.11 -7.96 -4.36
C GLY A 217 -10.40 -8.61 -3.90
N TYR A 218 -10.45 -9.95 -3.88
CA TYR A 218 -11.59 -10.71 -3.33
C TYR A 218 -11.26 -11.18 -1.92
N GLY A 219 -11.69 -10.43 -0.91
CA GLY A 219 -11.24 -10.59 0.47
C GLY A 219 -9.83 -10.04 0.65
N CYS A 220 -9.13 -10.48 1.68
CA CYS A 220 -7.73 -10.17 1.90
C CYS A 220 -7.00 -11.46 2.29
N ALA A 221 -5.79 -11.66 1.75
CA ALA A 221 -4.93 -12.80 2.04
C ALA A 221 -5.57 -14.19 1.78
N GLN A 222 -6.58 -14.25 0.93
CA GLN A 222 -7.24 -15.51 0.59
C GLN A 222 -6.44 -16.32 -0.42
N LYS A 223 -6.42 -17.64 -0.26
CA LYS A 223 -5.75 -18.55 -1.19
C LYS A 223 -6.27 -18.35 -2.62
N ASN A 224 -5.34 -18.23 -3.60
CA ASN A 224 -5.60 -17.95 -5.00
C ASN A 224 -6.39 -16.64 -5.25
N ARG A 225 -6.24 -15.64 -4.36
CA ARG A 225 -6.85 -14.32 -4.47
C ARG A 225 -5.84 -13.23 -4.11
N PRO A 226 -4.74 -13.08 -4.88
CA PRO A 226 -3.74 -12.03 -4.63
C PRO A 226 -4.34 -10.64 -4.82
N GLY A 227 -3.73 -9.62 -4.23
CA GLY A 227 -4.08 -8.23 -4.46
C GLY A 227 -3.93 -7.83 -5.93
N VAL A 228 -4.84 -6.97 -6.41
CA VAL A 228 -4.81 -6.40 -7.76
C VAL A 228 -4.52 -4.90 -7.66
N TYR A 229 -3.58 -4.46 -8.47
CA TYR A 229 -3.00 -3.12 -8.41
C TYR A 229 -3.07 -2.42 -9.77
N THR A 230 -3.28 -1.12 -9.75
CA THR A 230 -3.19 -0.30 -10.97
C THR A 230 -1.75 -0.21 -11.43
N LYS A 231 -1.47 -0.54 -12.69
CA LYS A 231 -0.13 -0.50 -13.30
C LYS A 231 0.25 0.94 -13.62
N VAL A 232 1.04 1.59 -12.75
CA VAL A 232 1.37 3.02 -12.86
C VAL A 232 2.13 3.34 -14.14
N TYR A 233 2.97 2.43 -14.65
CA TYR A 233 3.71 2.62 -15.90
C TYR A 233 2.82 3.05 -17.07
N ASN A 234 1.61 2.50 -17.17
CA ASN A 234 0.67 2.83 -18.25
C ASN A 234 0.13 4.26 -18.17
N TYR A 235 0.34 4.95 -17.06
CA TYR A 235 -0.21 6.29 -16.80
C TYR A 235 0.85 7.38 -16.69
N VAL A 236 2.13 7.06 -16.90
CA VAL A 236 3.23 8.03 -16.72
C VAL A 236 3.02 9.26 -17.61
N ASP A 237 2.62 9.08 -18.86
CA ASP A 237 2.35 10.21 -19.77
C ASP A 237 1.12 11.00 -19.34
N TRP A 238 0.03 10.32 -18.97
CA TRP A 238 -1.18 10.99 -18.45
C TRP A 238 -0.87 11.79 -17.17
N ILE A 239 -0.06 11.26 -16.27
CA ILE A 239 0.38 11.95 -15.05
C ILE A 239 1.14 13.24 -15.42
N LYS A 240 2.16 13.12 -16.30
CA LYS A 240 2.97 14.25 -16.73
C LYS A 240 2.14 15.34 -17.42
N ASP A 241 1.28 14.93 -18.35
CA ASP A 241 0.42 15.86 -19.12
C ASP A 241 -0.59 16.55 -18.19
N THR A 242 -1.17 15.80 -17.24
CA THR A 242 -2.12 16.36 -16.26
C THR A 242 -1.44 17.36 -15.35
N ILE A 243 -0.24 17.07 -14.85
CA ILE A 243 0.56 17.99 -14.04
C ILE A 243 0.87 19.25 -14.83
N ALA A 244 1.38 19.13 -16.07
CA ALA A 244 1.72 20.25 -16.92
C ALA A 244 0.51 21.16 -17.21
N ALA A 245 -0.65 20.57 -17.47
CA ALA A 245 -1.90 21.31 -17.73
C ALA A 245 -2.49 22.01 -16.48
N ASN A 246 -2.00 21.68 -15.28
CA ASN A 246 -2.52 22.18 -14.00
C ASN A 246 -1.44 22.80 -13.11
N SER A 247 -0.31 23.18 -13.69
CA SER A 247 0.81 23.83 -12.98
C SER A 247 0.45 25.21 -12.47
#